data_88e062dda8e5b43821a754231e0617e5
#
_entry.id   88e062dda8e5b43821a754231e0617e5
#
_cell.length_a   1.000
_cell.length_b   1.000
_cell.length_c   1.000
_cell.angle_alpha   90.00
_cell.angle_beta   90.00
_cell.angle_gamma   90.00
#
_symmetry.space_group_name_H-M   'P 1'
#
loop_
_entity.id
_entity.type
_entity.pdbx_description
1 polymer ?
#
loop_
_entity_poly.entity_id
_entity_poly.type
_entity_poly.pdbx_seq_one_letter_code
_entity_poly.pdbx_strand_id
1 'polypeptide(L)'
;EAGGNMLLDGQGAVIVSNVIFDGNQGFDPNLTQDQLEQYFLDYFGVHKVIVTPHLINDGTGHIDMFVKLINDTTVIVGEYENQSAGFSGNYDICNQVANQLANETNGAGRPFNIVRMPMPPYSNGVTYTYVNSLIVNNKVLVPIYGFSTEFANDDSVLALYETIMPGLEAVGFDCNQIIPANGAIHCIATKVPALPETIACGNLMGDVNLDGRVNIYDILKLVYFVTGVIEPELCAISSGDMTNDGDIKIGRASCRERV
;
A
#
# COMPACT_ATOMS: atom_id res chain seq x y z
N GLU A 1 4.54 8.81 -8.61
CA GLU A 1 5.20 7.95 -7.62
C GLU A 1 4.76 6.51 -7.79
N ALA A 2 5.66 5.55 -7.58
CA ALA A 2 5.35 4.13 -7.61
C ALA A 2 4.68 3.70 -6.30
N GLY A 3 3.57 2.94 -6.38
CA GLY A 3 2.80 2.53 -5.21
C GLY A 3 3.61 1.73 -4.17
N GLY A 4 4.62 0.95 -4.60
CA GLY A 4 5.52 0.22 -3.70
C GLY A 4 6.46 1.13 -2.88
N ASN A 5 6.68 2.36 -3.31
CA ASN A 5 7.47 3.35 -2.58
C ASN A 5 6.63 4.35 -1.78
N MET A 6 5.37 4.04 -1.47
CA MET A 6 4.48 4.95 -0.77
C MET A 6 3.67 4.20 0.30
N LEU A 7 4.04 4.38 1.57
CA LEU A 7 3.32 3.81 2.70
C LEU A 7 2.57 4.92 3.45
N LEU A 8 1.26 4.97 3.27
CA LEU A 8 0.37 5.94 3.90
C LEU A 8 -0.16 5.39 5.23
N ASP A 9 -0.09 6.19 6.30
CA ASP A 9 -0.59 5.82 7.63
C ASP A 9 -2.10 6.05 7.81
N GLY A 10 -2.75 6.71 6.86
CA GLY A 10 -4.16 7.11 6.95
C GLY A 10 -4.43 8.25 7.95
N GLN A 11 -3.39 8.86 8.53
CA GLN A 11 -3.46 9.95 9.50
C GLN A 11 -2.76 11.22 9.00
N GLY A 12 -2.29 11.21 7.75
CA GLY A 12 -1.64 12.35 7.12
C GLY A 12 -0.11 12.28 7.06
N ALA A 13 0.49 11.12 7.34
CA ALA A 13 1.90 10.88 7.08
C ALA A 13 2.11 9.84 5.97
N VAL A 14 3.25 9.96 5.29
CA VAL A 14 3.74 9.00 4.30
C VAL A 14 5.20 8.65 4.60
N ILE A 15 5.55 7.38 4.44
CA ILE A 15 6.94 6.92 4.45
C ILE A 15 7.32 6.56 3.02
N VAL A 16 8.42 7.12 2.54
CA VAL A 16 8.98 6.86 1.20
C VAL A 16 10.46 6.58 1.32
N SER A 17 11.03 5.86 0.38
CA SER A 17 12.49 5.78 0.26
C SER A 17 13.04 6.93 -0.58
N ASN A 18 14.31 7.24 -0.36
CA ASN A 18 15.02 8.31 -1.06
C ASN A 18 15.30 8.02 -2.54
N VAL A 19 14.92 6.84 -3.05
CA VAL A 19 15.00 6.52 -4.49
C VAL A 19 14.19 7.52 -5.32
N ILE A 20 13.17 8.15 -4.75
CA ILE A 20 12.35 9.17 -5.41
C ILE A 20 13.16 10.37 -5.93
N PHE A 21 14.36 10.58 -5.41
CA PHE A 21 15.30 11.63 -5.86
C PHE A 21 16.38 11.10 -6.82
N ASP A 22 16.36 9.81 -7.17
CA ASP A 22 17.38 9.21 -8.02
C ASP A 22 17.02 9.31 -9.51
N GLY A 23 17.67 10.22 -10.22
CA GLY A 23 17.51 10.38 -11.67
C GLY A 23 17.90 9.14 -12.47
N ASN A 24 18.76 8.25 -11.95
CA ASN A 24 19.12 7.00 -12.63
C ASN A 24 17.97 5.98 -12.60
N GLN A 25 17.04 6.13 -11.68
CA GLN A 25 15.81 5.32 -11.58
C GLN A 25 14.63 5.97 -12.34
N GLY A 26 14.88 7.04 -13.11
CA GLY A 26 13.86 7.71 -13.90
C GLY A 26 13.05 8.77 -13.16
N PHE A 27 13.46 9.12 -11.93
CA PHE A 27 12.86 10.22 -11.17
C PHE A 27 13.53 11.57 -11.49
N ASP A 28 12.91 12.67 -11.07
CA ASP A 28 13.50 14.01 -11.26
C ASP A 28 14.62 14.24 -10.24
N PRO A 29 15.90 14.33 -10.68
CA PRO A 29 17.02 14.55 -9.77
C PRO A 29 17.06 15.98 -9.19
N ASN A 30 16.22 16.90 -9.70
CA ASN A 30 16.12 18.26 -9.20
C ASN A 30 14.97 18.42 -8.21
N LEU A 31 14.16 17.38 -7.99
CA LEU A 31 13.08 17.40 -7.02
C LEU A 31 13.64 17.64 -5.61
N THR A 32 13.22 18.72 -4.98
CA THR A 32 13.58 19.01 -3.59
C THR A 32 12.61 18.35 -2.62
N GLN A 33 13.02 18.20 -1.37
CA GLN A 33 12.12 17.65 -0.34
C GLN A 33 10.90 18.55 -0.14
N ASP A 34 11.08 19.88 -0.12
CA ASP A 34 9.96 20.83 0.04
C ASP A 34 8.93 20.70 -1.10
N GLN A 35 9.39 20.47 -2.33
CA GLN A 35 8.50 20.22 -3.47
C GLN A 35 7.77 18.88 -3.33
N LEU A 36 8.47 17.84 -2.87
CA LEU A 36 7.88 16.54 -2.60
C LEU A 36 6.79 16.64 -1.53
N GLU A 37 7.06 17.32 -0.43
CA GLU A 37 6.10 17.57 0.66
C GLU A 37 4.87 18.34 0.15
N GLN A 38 5.08 19.37 -0.68
CA GLN A 38 3.99 20.12 -1.28
C GLN A 38 3.14 19.24 -2.22
N TYR A 39 3.74 18.38 -3.04
CA TYR A 39 2.99 17.45 -3.88
C TYR A 39 2.18 16.46 -3.07
N PHE A 40 2.74 15.90 -2.00
CA PHE A 40 2.01 15.01 -1.12
C PHE A 40 0.84 15.71 -0.41
N LEU A 41 1.02 16.96 -0.01
CA LEU A 41 -0.04 17.77 0.56
C LEU A 41 -1.16 18.03 -0.46
N ASP A 42 -0.80 18.50 -1.67
CA ASP A 42 -1.77 18.93 -2.69
C ASP A 42 -2.60 17.78 -3.25
N TYR A 43 -1.97 16.61 -3.47
CA TYR A 43 -2.62 15.49 -4.15
C TYR A 43 -3.14 14.39 -3.22
N PHE A 44 -2.58 14.25 -2.02
CA PHE A 44 -2.93 13.17 -1.09
C PHE A 44 -3.39 13.68 0.29
N GLY A 45 -3.33 14.98 0.55
CA GLY A 45 -3.64 15.55 1.86
C GLY A 45 -2.63 15.17 2.95
N VAL A 46 -1.45 14.72 2.55
CA VAL A 46 -0.36 14.34 3.46
C VAL A 46 0.40 15.58 3.88
N HIS A 47 0.55 15.78 5.18
CA HIS A 47 1.25 16.93 5.76
C HIS A 47 2.58 16.57 6.44
N LYS A 48 2.95 15.28 6.42
CA LYS A 48 4.23 14.80 6.94
C LYS A 48 4.82 13.76 6.00
N VAL A 49 6.01 14.05 5.47
CA VAL A 49 6.75 13.12 4.60
C VAL A 49 8.00 12.63 5.33
N ILE A 50 8.13 11.33 5.49
CA ILE A 50 9.29 10.68 6.12
C ILE A 50 10.08 10.00 5.01
N VAL A 51 11.26 10.54 4.72
CA VAL A 51 12.17 9.98 3.71
C VAL A 51 13.20 9.10 4.39
N THR A 52 13.35 7.87 3.93
CA THR A 52 14.30 6.88 4.45
C THR A 52 15.32 6.47 3.39
N PRO A 53 16.48 5.93 3.76
CA PRO A 53 17.32 5.19 2.82
C PRO A 53 16.56 4.02 2.19
N HIS A 54 16.97 3.61 0.98
CA HIS A 54 16.48 2.39 0.31
C HIS A 54 17.50 1.26 0.41
N LEU A 55 17.09 0.01 0.19
CA LEU A 55 17.99 -1.12 0.12
C LEU A 55 18.87 -1.04 -1.14
N ILE A 56 20.14 -1.40 -0.99
CA ILE A 56 21.09 -1.49 -2.10
C ILE A 56 20.85 -2.82 -2.82
N ASN A 57 20.86 -2.77 -4.15
CA ASN A 57 20.74 -3.95 -5.02
C ASN A 57 19.42 -4.72 -4.87
N ASP A 58 18.32 -4.01 -4.62
CA ASP A 58 16.97 -4.59 -4.70
C ASP A 58 16.29 -4.34 -6.06
N GLY A 59 16.90 -3.53 -6.92
CA GLY A 59 16.48 -3.21 -8.28
C GLY A 59 15.39 -2.15 -8.39
N THR A 60 14.58 -1.93 -7.37
CA THR A 60 13.50 -0.93 -7.36
C THR A 60 13.78 0.24 -6.42
N GLY A 61 14.50 0.00 -5.34
CA GLY A 61 14.71 0.95 -4.25
C GLY A 61 13.44 1.26 -3.46
N HIS A 62 12.37 0.48 -3.63
CA HIS A 62 11.09 0.73 -3.00
C HIS A 62 11.09 0.39 -1.51
N ILE A 63 10.36 1.21 -0.74
CA ILE A 63 10.28 1.06 0.71
C ILE A 63 9.57 -0.25 1.13
N ASP A 64 8.62 -0.74 0.36
CA ASP A 64 7.83 -1.93 0.65
C ASP A 64 8.61 -3.25 0.61
N MET A 65 9.86 -3.20 0.14
CA MET A 65 10.76 -4.35 0.19
C MET A 65 11.21 -4.70 1.62
N PHE A 66 11.23 -3.73 2.54
CA PHE A 66 11.73 -3.97 3.89
C PHE A 66 11.01 -3.18 4.99
N VAL A 67 10.03 -2.35 4.63
CA VAL A 67 9.18 -1.61 5.59
C VAL A 67 7.72 -1.84 5.25
N LYS A 68 6.89 -2.01 6.27
CA LYS A 68 5.44 -2.16 6.12
C LYS A 68 4.69 -1.54 7.29
N LEU A 69 3.70 -0.72 6.99
CA LEU A 69 2.68 -0.30 7.96
C LEU A 69 1.64 -1.41 8.09
N ILE A 70 1.41 -1.91 9.31
CA ILE A 70 0.33 -2.86 9.62
C ILE A 70 -0.89 -2.19 10.22
N ASN A 71 -0.69 -1.04 10.80
CA ASN A 71 -1.73 -0.08 11.19
C ASN A 71 -1.11 1.32 11.24
N ASP A 72 -1.85 2.32 11.72
CA ASP A 72 -1.42 3.71 11.75
C ASP A 72 -0.26 4.03 12.71
N THR A 73 0.12 3.11 13.59
CA THR A 73 1.22 3.29 14.56
C THR A 73 2.22 2.14 14.61
N THR A 74 1.95 1.02 13.97
CA THR A 74 2.86 -0.14 14.02
C THR A 74 3.50 -0.38 12.66
N VAL A 75 4.83 -0.39 12.66
CA VAL A 75 5.65 -0.52 11.45
C VAL A 75 6.54 -1.76 11.57
N ILE A 76 6.45 -2.64 10.59
CA ILE A 76 7.44 -3.70 10.40
C ILE A 76 8.65 -3.10 9.68
N VAL A 77 9.85 -3.41 10.18
CA VAL A 77 11.12 -3.11 9.50
C VAL A 77 11.95 -4.37 9.42
N GLY A 78 12.43 -4.70 8.24
CA GLY A 78 13.27 -5.84 7.99
C GLY A 78 14.55 -5.84 8.86
N GLU A 79 15.04 -7.03 9.18
CA GLU A 79 16.25 -7.22 9.96
C GLU A 79 17.09 -8.35 9.37
N TYR A 80 18.34 -8.09 9.04
CA TYR A 80 19.29 -9.15 8.70
C TYR A 80 19.99 -9.66 9.97
N GLU A 81 20.31 -10.96 9.99
CA GLU A 81 20.98 -11.60 11.13
C GLU A 81 22.31 -10.93 11.50
N ASN A 82 23.05 -10.54 10.47
CA ASN A 82 24.35 -9.88 10.61
C ASN A 82 24.74 -9.14 9.31
N GLN A 83 25.86 -8.44 9.32
CA GLN A 83 26.33 -7.65 8.17
C GLN A 83 26.60 -8.48 6.89
N SER A 84 26.88 -9.77 7.02
CA SER A 84 27.14 -10.64 5.86
C SER A 84 25.89 -11.31 5.30
N ALA A 85 24.76 -11.27 6.01
CA ALA A 85 23.52 -11.88 5.57
C ALA A 85 22.81 -11.06 4.47
N GLY A 86 22.87 -9.72 4.56
CA GLY A 86 22.35 -8.83 3.52
C GLY A 86 23.38 -8.53 2.43
N PHE A 87 22.95 -7.93 1.32
CA PHE A 87 23.88 -7.26 0.42
C PHE A 87 24.62 -6.16 1.19
N SER A 88 25.87 -5.89 0.81
CA SER A 88 26.75 -4.96 1.55
C SER A 88 26.04 -3.63 1.88
N GLY A 89 25.94 -3.32 3.17
CA GLY A 89 25.28 -2.11 3.68
C GLY A 89 23.81 -2.27 4.06
N ASN A 90 23.10 -3.29 3.58
CA ASN A 90 21.66 -3.44 3.85
C ASN A 90 21.35 -3.75 5.33
N TYR A 91 22.24 -4.45 6.04
CA TYR A 91 22.13 -4.62 7.49
C TYR A 91 22.08 -3.26 8.22
N ASP A 92 23.00 -2.37 7.88
CA ASP A 92 23.09 -1.05 8.50
C ASP A 92 21.89 -0.17 8.08
N ILE A 93 21.45 -0.24 6.81
CA ILE A 93 20.27 0.47 6.32
C ILE A 93 19.02 0.04 7.10
N CYS A 94 18.75 -1.25 7.25
CA CYS A 94 17.60 -1.73 8.02
C CYS A 94 17.62 -1.23 9.47
N ASN A 95 18.79 -1.24 10.11
CA ASN A 95 18.94 -0.74 11.48
C ASN A 95 18.79 0.79 11.55
N GLN A 96 19.35 1.52 10.59
CA GLN A 96 19.17 2.97 10.50
C GLN A 96 17.70 3.34 10.35
N VAL A 97 16.98 2.70 9.44
CA VAL A 97 15.55 2.97 9.20
C VAL A 97 14.69 2.61 10.41
N ALA A 98 14.97 1.47 11.07
CA ALA A 98 14.28 1.11 12.30
C ALA A 98 14.47 2.17 13.39
N ASN A 99 15.71 2.64 13.60
CA ASN A 99 16.01 3.71 14.55
C ASN A 99 15.40 5.07 14.15
N GLN A 100 15.41 5.42 12.87
CA GLN A 100 14.78 6.63 12.36
C GLN A 100 13.28 6.60 12.66
N LEU A 101 12.57 5.53 12.26
CA LEU A 101 11.13 5.43 12.44
C LEU A 101 10.72 5.32 13.91
N ALA A 102 11.55 4.72 14.78
CA ALA A 102 11.31 4.69 16.23
C ALA A 102 11.33 6.09 16.89
N ASN A 103 11.97 7.06 16.26
CA ASN A 103 12.01 8.46 16.70
C ASN A 103 11.00 9.34 15.97
N GLU A 104 10.22 8.78 15.06
CA GLU A 104 9.20 9.47 14.29
C GLU A 104 7.80 9.25 14.86
N THR A 105 6.86 10.08 14.41
CA THR A 105 5.44 9.95 14.71
C THR A 105 4.63 9.80 13.43
N ASN A 106 3.46 9.22 13.53
CA ASN A 106 2.46 9.24 12.47
C ASN A 106 1.90 10.67 12.23
N GLY A 107 1.02 10.83 11.25
CA GLY A 107 0.41 12.13 10.93
C GLY A 107 -0.42 12.74 12.06
N ALA A 108 -0.91 11.92 13.00
CA ALA A 108 -1.62 12.37 14.19
C ALA A 108 -0.71 12.64 15.41
N GLY A 109 0.61 12.62 15.23
CA GLY A 109 1.60 12.88 16.29
C GLY A 109 1.82 11.72 17.27
N ARG A 110 1.34 10.50 16.98
CA ARG A 110 1.56 9.32 17.81
C ARG A 110 2.85 8.61 17.39
N PRO A 111 3.71 8.16 18.34
CA PRO A 111 4.96 7.49 18.03
C PRO A 111 4.72 6.14 17.33
N PHE A 112 5.62 5.78 16.44
CA PHE A 112 5.61 4.45 15.83
C PHE A 112 6.16 3.38 16.77
N ASN A 113 5.50 2.22 16.77
CA ASN A 113 5.97 0.99 17.36
C ASN A 113 6.66 0.13 16.29
N ILE A 114 7.95 -0.16 16.47
CA ILE A 114 8.73 -0.88 15.48
C ILE A 114 8.77 -2.36 15.80
N VAL A 115 8.38 -3.18 14.82
CA VAL A 115 8.50 -4.64 14.86
C VAL A 115 9.60 -5.06 13.87
N ARG A 116 10.58 -5.84 14.35
CA ARG A 116 11.64 -6.34 13.49
C ARG A 116 11.20 -7.67 12.83
N MET A 117 11.35 -7.73 11.51
CA MET A 117 11.02 -8.90 10.70
C MET A 117 12.30 -9.52 10.14
N PRO A 118 12.60 -10.78 10.44
CA PRO A 118 13.75 -11.45 9.82
C PRO A 118 13.71 -11.32 8.29
N MET A 119 14.86 -11.03 7.70
CA MET A 119 15.05 -11.00 6.25
C MET A 119 15.87 -12.23 5.85
N PRO A 120 15.46 -12.96 4.81
CA PRO A 120 16.30 -14.04 4.30
C PRO A 120 17.66 -13.51 3.81
N PRO A 121 18.69 -14.35 3.81
CA PRO A 121 20.00 -13.92 3.35
C PRO A 121 20.00 -13.60 1.85
N TYR A 122 20.71 -12.54 1.48
CA TYR A 122 20.97 -12.22 0.09
C TYR A 122 21.73 -13.36 -0.58
N SER A 123 21.23 -13.86 -1.68
CA SER A 123 21.91 -14.92 -2.43
C SER A 123 21.56 -14.88 -3.92
N ASN A 124 22.50 -15.33 -4.75
CA ASN A 124 22.33 -15.44 -6.20
C ASN A 124 21.84 -14.14 -6.90
N GLY A 125 22.23 -12.99 -6.39
CA GLY A 125 21.82 -11.71 -6.96
C GLY A 125 20.43 -11.24 -6.51
N VAL A 126 19.77 -11.94 -5.58
CA VAL A 126 18.39 -11.69 -5.16
C VAL A 126 18.35 -11.19 -3.73
N THR A 127 17.61 -10.09 -3.51
CA THR A 127 17.20 -9.60 -2.20
C THR A 127 15.84 -10.21 -1.86
N TYR A 128 15.84 -11.22 -1.00
CA TYR A 128 14.62 -11.86 -0.52
C TYR A 128 13.96 -11.04 0.59
N THR A 129 12.65 -11.10 0.68
CA THR A 129 11.91 -10.35 1.70
C THR A 129 10.62 -11.04 2.14
N TYR A 130 10.38 -11.10 3.45
CA TYR A 130 9.08 -11.47 4.02
C TYR A 130 8.17 -10.24 4.22
N VAL A 131 8.71 -9.02 4.10
CA VAL A 131 8.00 -7.77 4.36
C VAL A 131 7.11 -7.35 3.19
N ASN A 132 7.47 -7.73 1.94
CA ASN A 132 6.68 -7.45 0.74
C ASN A 132 5.40 -8.32 0.66
N SER A 133 4.68 -8.37 1.77
CA SER A 133 3.44 -9.12 2.00
C SER A 133 2.22 -8.25 1.65
N LEU A 134 1.05 -8.84 1.52
CA LEU A 134 -0.21 -8.14 1.25
C LEU A 134 -1.23 -8.42 2.35
N ILE A 135 -1.75 -7.37 2.98
CA ILE A 135 -2.88 -7.47 3.90
C ILE A 135 -4.17 -7.31 3.09
N VAL A 136 -5.03 -8.30 3.15
CA VAL A 136 -6.33 -8.30 2.45
C VAL A 136 -7.39 -9.01 3.28
N ASN A 137 -8.48 -8.30 3.58
CA ASN A 137 -9.55 -8.79 4.45
C ASN A 137 -9.02 -9.27 5.81
N ASN A 138 -9.25 -10.54 6.16
CA ASN A 138 -8.78 -11.18 7.39
C ASN A 138 -7.48 -12.01 7.20
N LYS A 139 -6.72 -11.74 6.15
CA LYS A 139 -5.50 -12.48 5.82
C LYS A 139 -4.31 -11.55 5.60
N VAL A 140 -3.12 -12.07 5.87
CA VAL A 140 -1.87 -11.53 5.36
C VAL A 140 -1.21 -12.58 4.47
N LEU A 141 -1.01 -12.21 3.21
CA LEU A 141 -0.36 -13.06 2.22
C LEU A 141 1.14 -12.78 2.29
N VAL A 142 1.92 -13.78 2.71
CA VAL A 142 3.35 -13.64 3.01
C VAL A 142 4.17 -14.37 1.97
N PRO A 143 5.16 -13.71 1.34
CA PRO A 143 6.08 -14.42 0.46
C PRO A 143 6.94 -15.39 1.28
N ILE A 144 7.05 -16.63 0.81
CA ILE A 144 7.91 -17.66 1.38
C ILE A 144 8.83 -18.25 0.31
N TYR A 145 9.93 -18.89 0.74
CA TYR A 145 11.02 -19.27 -0.16
C TYR A 145 11.64 -20.62 0.15
N GLY A 146 11.20 -21.31 1.20
CA GLY A 146 11.77 -22.56 1.69
C GLY A 146 12.94 -22.35 2.67
N PHE A 147 13.12 -21.17 3.22
CA PHE A 147 14.13 -20.95 4.26
C PHE A 147 13.72 -21.59 5.59
N SER A 148 14.67 -22.23 6.25
CA SER A 148 14.49 -22.96 7.52
C SER A 148 15.67 -22.77 8.46
N THR A 149 16.40 -21.65 8.39
CA THR A 149 17.48 -21.34 9.33
C THR A 149 16.90 -20.90 10.69
N GLU A 150 17.75 -20.80 11.70
CA GLU A 150 17.31 -20.32 13.02
C GLU A 150 16.80 -18.87 12.95
N PHE A 151 17.42 -18.03 12.13
CA PHE A 151 17.05 -16.63 11.98
C PHE A 151 15.97 -16.40 10.94
N ALA A 152 16.13 -16.94 9.73
CA ALA A 152 15.16 -16.80 8.63
C ALA A 152 14.45 -18.14 8.40
N ASN A 153 13.19 -18.23 8.83
CA ASN A 153 12.38 -19.45 8.74
C ASN A 153 10.96 -19.09 8.35
N ASP A 154 10.47 -19.68 7.26
CA ASP A 154 9.16 -19.38 6.70
C ASP A 154 8.02 -19.60 7.71
N ASP A 155 8.03 -20.71 8.44
CA ASP A 155 6.99 -21.02 9.43
C ASP A 155 7.01 -20.06 10.61
N SER A 156 8.20 -19.70 11.09
CA SER A 156 8.37 -18.74 12.19
C SER A 156 7.89 -17.34 11.80
N VAL A 157 8.09 -16.94 10.55
CA VAL A 157 7.62 -15.66 10.03
C VAL A 157 6.09 -15.63 9.90
N LEU A 158 5.46 -16.70 9.45
CA LEU A 158 4.01 -16.80 9.44
C LEU A 158 3.44 -16.66 10.86
N ALA A 159 3.99 -17.38 11.84
CA ALA A 159 3.60 -17.28 13.24
C ALA A 159 3.84 -15.86 13.84
N LEU A 160 4.93 -15.18 13.41
CA LEU A 160 5.18 -13.80 13.81
C LEU A 160 4.09 -12.85 13.26
N TYR A 161 3.70 -12.99 12.00
CA TYR A 161 2.60 -12.19 11.44
C TYR A 161 1.29 -12.38 12.21
N GLU A 162 0.93 -13.61 12.56
CA GLU A 162 -0.27 -13.89 13.37
C GLU A 162 -0.17 -13.30 14.79
N THR A 163 1.03 -13.25 15.36
CA THR A 163 1.28 -12.65 16.68
C THR A 163 1.11 -11.14 16.66
N ILE A 164 1.63 -10.46 15.64
CA ILE A 164 1.59 -8.98 15.54
C ILE A 164 0.28 -8.47 14.93
N MET A 165 -0.49 -9.34 14.30
CA MET A 165 -1.77 -9.03 13.65
C MET A 165 -2.86 -10.00 14.14
N PRO A 166 -3.23 -9.98 15.42
CA PRO A 166 -4.17 -10.93 15.99
C PRO A 166 -5.53 -10.84 15.29
N GLY A 167 -6.04 -12.00 14.88
CA GLY A 167 -7.29 -12.14 14.14
C GLY A 167 -7.12 -12.20 12.61
N LEU A 168 -5.91 -12.04 12.09
CA LEU A 168 -5.59 -12.32 10.69
C LEU A 168 -4.92 -13.71 10.58
N GLU A 169 -5.23 -14.41 9.50
CA GLU A 169 -4.56 -15.66 9.11
C GLU A 169 -3.35 -15.32 8.22
N ALA A 170 -2.16 -15.80 8.58
CA ALA A 170 -0.98 -15.67 7.75
C ALA A 170 -0.91 -16.84 6.74
N VAL A 171 -0.91 -16.50 5.45
CA VAL A 171 -0.88 -17.48 4.37
C VAL A 171 0.40 -17.32 3.57
N GLY A 172 1.25 -18.37 3.57
CA GLY A 172 2.50 -18.37 2.82
C GLY A 172 2.27 -18.66 1.33
N PHE A 173 2.95 -17.92 0.47
CA PHE A 173 2.99 -18.14 -0.97
C PHE A 173 4.43 -18.28 -1.45
N ASP A 174 4.72 -19.37 -2.15
CA ASP A 174 6.02 -19.57 -2.78
C ASP A 174 6.28 -18.48 -3.84
N CYS A 175 7.22 -17.60 -3.53
CA CYS A 175 7.61 -16.49 -4.37
C CYS A 175 8.97 -16.65 -5.07
N ASN A 176 9.55 -17.87 -5.07
CA ASN A 176 10.85 -18.13 -5.70
C ASN A 176 10.88 -17.77 -7.20
N GLN A 177 9.75 -17.86 -7.90
CA GLN A 177 9.67 -17.56 -9.34
C GLN A 177 9.57 -16.05 -9.63
N ILE A 178 9.04 -15.26 -8.69
CA ILE A 178 8.77 -13.82 -8.92
C ILE A 178 9.82 -12.91 -8.29
N ILE A 179 10.38 -13.28 -7.14
CA ILE A 179 11.33 -12.42 -6.40
C ILE A 179 12.58 -12.01 -7.22
N PRO A 180 13.09 -12.81 -8.17
CA PRO A 180 14.18 -12.37 -9.04
C PRO A 180 13.85 -11.16 -9.92
N ALA A 181 12.56 -10.81 -10.08
CA ALA A 181 12.11 -9.61 -10.76
C ALA A 181 12.04 -8.37 -9.82
N ASN A 182 12.68 -8.43 -8.66
CA ASN A 182 12.77 -7.37 -7.64
C ASN A 182 11.43 -7.00 -7.02
N GLY A 183 10.67 -7.99 -6.61
CA GLY A 183 9.41 -7.81 -5.89
C GLY A 183 8.72 -9.13 -5.62
N ALA A 184 7.80 -9.14 -4.66
CA ALA A 184 7.01 -10.30 -4.30
C ALA A 184 5.51 -9.98 -4.40
N ILE A 185 4.71 -10.39 -3.41
CA ILE A 185 3.24 -10.31 -3.48
C ILE A 185 2.73 -8.87 -3.55
N HIS A 186 3.28 -7.95 -2.74
CA HIS A 186 2.82 -6.57 -2.71
C HIS A 186 3.08 -5.86 -4.05
N CYS A 187 4.23 -6.10 -4.66
CA CYS A 187 4.64 -5.48 -5.92
C CYS A 187 3.79 -5.89 -7.13
N ILE A 188 3.12 -7.06 -7.09
CA ILE A 188 2.25 -7.54 -8.17
C ILE A 188 0.76 -7.38 -7.87
N ALA A 189 0.42 -6.75 -6.74
CA ALA A 189 -0.95 -6.62 -6.27
C ALA A 189 -1.54 -5.23 -6.55
N THR A 190 -2.83 -5.20 -6.84
CA THR A 190 -3.64 -3.99 -6.87
C THR A 190 -4.84 -4.19 -5.96
N LYS A 191 -5.13 -3.20 -5.10
CA LYS A 191 -6.30 -3.23 -4.23
C LYS A 191 -7.48 -2.59 -4.94
N VAL A 192 -8.58 -3.32 -5.00
CA VAL A 192 -9.88 -2.77 -5.35
C VAL A 192 -10.67 -2.64 -4.05
N PRO A 193 -11.02 -1.42 -3.61
CA PRO A 193 -11.82 -1.25 -2.42
C PRO A 193 -13.15 -1.98 -2.57
N ALA A 194 -13.61 -2.64 -1.51
CA ALA A 194 -14.99 -3.12 -1.47
C ALA A 194 -15.93 -1.90 -1.58
N LEU A 195 -16.94 -2.03 -2.41
CA LEU A 195 -18.02 -1.04 -2.40
C LEU A 195 -18.68 -1.10 -1.01
N PRO A 196 -18.95 0.04 -0.37
CA PRO A 196 -19.68 0.04 0.89
C PRO A 196 -21.00 -0.73 0.72
N GLU A 197 -21.33 -1.57 1.71
CA GLU A 197 -22.63 -2.24 1.73
C GLU A 197 -23.74 -1.18 1.66
N THR A 198 -24.71 -1.43 0.81
CA THR A 198 -25.80 -0.47 0.51
C THR A 198 -26.50 -0.01 1.77
N ILE A 199 -26.39 1.28 2.07
CA ILE A 199 -27.26 1.93 3.06
C ILE A 199 -28.63 2.15 2.38
N ALA A 200 -29.71 1.98 3.15
CA ALA A 200 -31.09 2.16 2.66
C ALA A 200 -31.23 3.42 1.81
N CYS A 201 -31.98 3.33 0.71
CA CYS A 201 -32.16 4.38 -0.29
C CYS A 201 -32.29 5.78 0.31
N GLY A 202 -31.20 6.51 0.39
CA GLY A 202 -31.21 7.94 0.63
C GLY A 202 -31.45 8.63 -0.72
N ASN A 203 -32.37 9.59 -0.76
CA ASN A 203 -32.75 10.29 -1.99
C ASN A 203 -31.67 11.29 -2.48
N LEU A 204 -30.39 10.99 -2.33
CA LEU A 204 -29.33 11.87 -2.80
C LEU A 204 -29.04 11.55 -4.28
N MET A 205 -29.45 12.47 -5.15
CA MET A 205 -29.24 12.31 -6.59
C MET A 205 -27.74 12.33 -6.92
N GLY A 206 -27.28 11.31 -7.63
CA GLY A 206 -25.87 11.11 -7.95
C GLY A 206 -25.12 10.16 -6.99
N ASP A 207 -25.73 9.78 -5.86
CA ASP A 207 -25.21 8.79 -4.93
C ASP A 207 -25.58 7.37 -5.42
N VAL A 208 -24.80 6.90 -6.38
CA VAL A 208 -25.04 5.62 -7.06
C VAL A 208 -24.59 4.44 -6.21
N ASN A 209 -23.63 4.66 -5.33
CA ASN A 209 -23.11 3.63 -4.42
C ASN A 209 -23.89 3.57 -3.10
N LEU A 210 -24.78 4.56 -2.86
CA LEU A 210 -25.65 4.66 -1.70
C LEU A 210 -24.91 4.82 -0.36
N ASP A 211 -23.75 5.47 -0.38
CA ASP A 211 -22.95 5.71 0.82
C ASP A 211 -23.27 7.05 1.53
N GLY A 212 -24.24 7.81 1.00
CA GLY A 212 -24.66 9.10 1.52
C GLY A 212 -23.80 10.27 1.04
N ARG A 213 -22.92 10.07 0.05
CA ARG A 213 -22.04 11.09 -0.52
C ARG A 213 -22.01 10.98 -2.04
N VAL A 214 -21.87 12.10 -2.74
CA VAL A 214 -21.65 12.13 -4.18
C VAL A 214 -20.17 12.39 -4.46
N ASN A 215 -19.46 11.41 -5.01
CA ASN A 215 -18.02 11.47 -5.23
C ASN A 215 -17.57 10.53 -6.36
N ILE A 216 -16.25 10.34 -6.53
CA ILE A 216 -15.68 9.51 -7.60
C ILE A 216 -16.11 8.03 -7.55
N TYR A 217 -16.47 7.50 -6.37
CA TYR A 217 -16.88 6.10 -6.22
C TYR A 217 -18.25 5.85 -6.87
N ASP A 218 -19.12 6.87 -6.94
CA ASP A 218 -20.38 6.80 -7.67
C ASP A 218 -20.15 6.66 -9.17
N ILE A 219 -19.16 7.40 -9.69
CA ILE A 219 -18.75 7.29 -11.10
C ILE A 219 -18.21 5.90 -11.39
N LEU A 220 -17.42 5.33 -10.51
CA LEU A 220 -16.87 3.98 -10.67
C LEU A 220 -17.98 2.93 -10.66
N LYS A 221 -18.96 3.05 -9.75
CA LYS A 221 -20.10 2.14 -9.69
C LYS A 221 -20.97 2.27 -10.94
N LEU A 222 -21.17 3.50 -11.40
CA LEU A 222 -21.90 3.78 -12.65
C LEU A 222 -21.24 3.11 -13.86
N VAL A 223 -19.90 3.15 -13.96
CA VAL A 223 -19.16 2.45 -15.02
C VAL A 223 -19.41 0.94 -14.97
N TYR A 224 -19.39 0.33 -13.79
CA TYR A 224 -19.67 -1.11 -13.64
C TYR A 224 -21.10 -1.48 -14.06
N PHE A 225 -22.08 -0.65 -13.77
CA PHE A 225 -23.44 -0.85 -14.24
C PHE A 225 -23.55 -0.76 -15.77
N VAL A 226 -22.99 0.29 -16.36
CA VAL A 226 -23.08 0.52 -17.81
C VAL A 226 -22.27 -0.52 -18.60
N THR A 227 -21.18 -1.03 -18.04
CA THR A 227 -20.38 -2.08 -18.68
C THR A 227 -20.89 -3.49 -18.41
N GLY A 228 -21.95 -3.65 -17.60
CA GLY A 228 -22.54 -4.95 -17.29
C GLY A 228 -21.68 -5.82 -16.36
N VAL A 229 -20.74 -5.22 -15.64
CA VAL A 229 -19.91 -5.94 -14.66
C VAL A 229 -20.71 -6.31 -13.42
N ILE A 230 -21.63 -5.43 -13.01
CA ILE A 230 -22.59 -5.70 -11.94
C ILE A 230 -23.98 -5.20 -12.36
N GLU A 231 -25.02 -5.87 -11.86
CA GLU A 231 -26.40 -5.43 -12.06
C GLU A 231 -26.75 -4.31 -11.07
N PRO A 232 -27.43 -3.23 -11.51
CA PRO A 232 -27.81 -2.16 -10.63
C PRO A 232 -28.98 -2.55 -9.72
N GLU A 233 -28.90 -2.22 -8.45
CA GLU A 233 -30.02 -2.30 -7.52
C GLU A 233 -31.02 -1.16 -7.76
N LEU A 234 -32.29 -1.36 -7.40
CA LEU A 234 -33.39 -0.39 -7.65
C LEU A 234 -33.06 1.01 -7.10
N CYS A 235 -32.42 1.11 -5.95
CA CYS A 235 -32.05 2.38 -5.35
C CYS A 235 -30.89 3.07 -6.08
N ALA A 236 -29.93 2.30 -6.60
CA ALA A 236 -28.85 2.82 -7.42
C ALA A 236 -29.35 3.35 -8.77
N ILE A 237 -30.37 2.70 -9.35
CA ILE A 237 -31.07 3.18 -10.56
C ILE A 237 -31.72 4.55 -10.27
N SER A 238 -32.46 4.65 -9.19
CA SER A 238 -33.14 5.91 -8.81
C SER A 238 -32.18 7.06 -8.52
N SER A 239 -31.02 6.77 -7.88
CA SER A 239 -29.99 7.78 -7.58
C SER A 239 -29.13 8.14 -8.79
N GLY A 240 -28.92 7.20 -9.71
CA GLY A 240 -28.09 7.38 -10.92
C GLY A 240 -28.85 7.92 -12.13
N ASP A 241 -30.18 7.83 -12.14
CA ASP A 241 -31.04 8.36 -13.22
C ASP A 241 -31.25 9.87 -13.06
N MET A 242 -30.25 10.63 -13.48
CA MET A 242 -30.25 12.10 -13.43
C MET A 242 -31.32 12.74 -14.35
N THR A 243 -31.87 11.98 -15.28
CA THR A 243 -32.85 12.46 -16.29
C THR A 243 -34.26 12.00 -16.02
N ASN A 244 -34.43 11.08 -15.07
CA ASN A 244 -35.69 10.44 -14.69
C ASN A 244 -36.37 9.76 -15.90
N ASP A 245 -35.56 9.13 -16.77
CA ASP A 245 -36.02 8.38 -17.94
C ASP A 245 -36.04 6.86 -17.75
N GLY A 246 -35.66 6.40 -16.53
CA GLY A 246 -35.61 4.99 -16.15
C GLY A 246 -34.32 4.29 -16.48
N ASP A 247 -33.34 5.02 -17.06
CA ASP A 247 -32.04 4.47 -17.50
C ASP A 247 -30.85 5.16 -16.84
N ILE A 248 -29.85 4.40 -16.47
CA ILE A 248 -28.53 4.92 -16.02
C ILE A 248 -27.63 5.12 -17.25
N LYS A 249 -27.16 6.35 -17.49
CA LYS A 249 -26.31 6.69 -18.65
C LYS A 249 -25.13 7.59 -18.25
N ILE A 250 -23.89 7.24 -18.63
CA ILE A 250 -22.70 8.03 -18.33
C ILE A 250 -22.67 9.36 -19.10
N GLY A 251 -23.25 9.42 -20.30
CA GLY A 251 -23.07 10.54 -21.23
C GLY A 251 -23.86 11.81 -20.94
N ARG A 252 -24.80 11.82 -20.00
CA ARG A 252 -25.65 12.98 -19.71
C ARG A 252 -25.49 13.60 -18.32
N ALA A 253 -24.73 12.97 -17.44
CA ALA A 253 -24.47 13.49 -16.09
C ALA A 253 -23.50 14.69 -16.07
N SER A 254 -22.75 14.93 -17.15
CA SER A 254 -21.69 15.94 -17.17
C SER A 254 -22.01 17.26 -17.88
N CYS A 255 -23.20 17.43 -18.48
CA CYS A 255 -23.51 18.62 -19.26
C CYS A 255 -24.87 19.22 -18.91
N ARG A 256 -24.99 19.84 -17.75
CA ARG A 256 -25.83 21.04 -17.61
C ARG A 256 -24.95 22.20 -17.21
N GLU A 257 -24.42 22.89 -18.22
CA GLU A 257 -24.09 24.30 -18.06
C GLU A 257 -25.34 25.01 -17.58
N ARG A 258 -25.24 25.69 -16.45
CA ARG A 258 -26.26 26.68 -16.04
C ARG A 258 -26.12 27.86 -16.97
N VAL A 259 -27.10 28.10 -17.79
CA VAL A 259 -27.37 29.40 -18.40
C VAL A 259 -27.99 30.29 -17.34
#